data_3abb83be41d143633bb7821bb63a48d6
#
_entry.id   3abb83be41d143633bb7821bb63a48d6
#
_cell.length_a   1.000
_cell.length_b   1.000
_cell.length_c   1.000
_cell.angle_alpha   90.00
_cell.angle_beta   90.00
_cell.angle_gamma   90.00
#
_symmetry.space_group_name_H-M   'P 1'
#
loop_
_entity.id
_entity.type
_entity.pdbx_description
1 polymer ?
#
loop_
_entity_poly.entity_id
_entity_poly.type
_entity_poly.pdbx_seq_one_letter_code
_entity_poly.pdbx_strand_id
1 'polypeptide(L)'
;MSDNKQEWETLKVDNDYEINTDYPYQIRRKDNGYIISEWEHQKSNYIQIKLNGQYYCKHVVIALQWIENDDPENKVEVEHRNRIRTDYHIENLCWKTRSKNALNRTGWGQYKYEYVDELPIDVVPIILYKGWEFEGYFMDQDGEVWFYNGEQYRKIRISKENKVKLWDINHKLHNIGIRGLRREFI
;
A
#
# COMPACT_ATOMS: atom_id res chain seq x y z
N MET A 1 -15.91 -40.15 12.89
CA MET A 1 -16.34 -38.92 12.21
C MET A 1 -16.10 -37.80 13.21
N SER A 2 -15.08 -37.00 13.02
CA SER A 2 -14.79 -35.87 13.90
C SER A 2 -15.86 -34.80 13.59
N ASP A 3 -16.72 -34.52 14.57
CA ASP A 3 -17.61 -33.37 14.51
C ASP A 3 -16.73 -32.10 14.38
N ASN A 4 -16.66 -31.57 13.19
CA ASN A 4 -15.99 -30.29 12.92
C ASN A 4 -16.91 -29.21 13.47
N LYS A 5 -16.87 -29.01 14.81
CA LYS A 5 -17.65 -27.99 15.48
C LYS A 5 -17.10 -26.64 15.07
N GLN A 6 -17.83 -25.96 14.18
CA GLN A 6 -17.49 -24.58 13.80
C GLN A 6 -17.36 -23.73 15.05
N GLU A 7 -16.22 -23.07 15.21
CA GLU A 7 -15.96 -22.22 16.36
C GLU A 7 -16.35 -20.78 16.01
N TRP A 8 -17.07 -20.12 16.95
CA TRP A 8 -17.61 -18.78 16.77
C TRP A 8 -17.17 -17.89 17.90
N GLU A 9 -16.65 -16.72 17.55
CA GLU A 9 -16.23 -15.68 18.51
C GLU A 9 -17.16 -14.46 18.44
N THR A 10 -17.35 -13.78 19.57
CA THR A 10 -18.04 -12.49 19.57
C THR A 10 -17.32 -11.50 18.68
N LEU A 11 -18.06 -10.85 17.79
CA LEU A 11 -17.50 -9.86 16.87
C LEU A 11 -17.10 -8.58 17.64
N LYS A 12 -15.84 -8.16 17.55
CA LYS A 12 -15.31 -6.99 18.28
C LYS A 12 -15.95 -5.66 17.86
N VAL A 13 -16.36 -5.53 16.60
CA VAL A 13 -16.98 -4.29 16.10
C VAL A 13 -18.44 -4.14 16.44
N ASP A 14 -19.13 -5.26 16.80
CA ASP A 14 -20.54 -5.24 17.15
C ASP A 14 -20.92 -6.52 17.93
N ASN A 15 -21.22 -6.38 19.22
CA ASN A 15 -21.47 -7.51 20.11
C ASN A 15 -22.76 -8.28 19.83
N ASP A 16 -23.67 -7.80 19.00
CA ASP A 16 -24.87 -8.51 18.58
C ASP A 16 -24.56 -9.64 17.57
N TYR A 17 -23.31 -9.69 17.10
CA TYR A 17 -22.85 -10.64 16.10
C TYR A 17 -21.72 -11.53 16.61
N GLU A 18 -21.53 -12.64 15.95
CA GLU A 18 -20.37 -13.52 16.11
C GLU A 18 -19.79 -13.89 14.75
N ILE A 19 -18.49 -14.16 14.73
CA ILE A 19 -17.72 -14.48 13.54
C ILE A 19 -17.11 -15.87 13.67
N ASN A 20 -17.17 -16.65 12.56
CA ASN A 20 -16.54 -17.96 12.48
C ASN A 20 -15.02 -17.83 12.42
N THR A 21 -14.28 -18.65 13.15
CA THR A 21 -12.80 -18.64 13.17
C THR A 21 -12.18 -19.22 11.90
N ASP A 22 -12.94 -20.03 11.15
CA ASP A 22 -12.49 -20.63 9.90
C ASP A 22 -12.87 -19.78 8.69
N TYR A 23 -12.00 -19.75 7.68
CA TYR A 23 -12.33 -19.15 6.39
C TYR A 23 -13.59 -19.81 5.78
N PRO A 24 -14.55 -19.05 5.25
CA PRO A 24 -14.48 -17.62 4.86
C PRO A 24 -14.88 -16.62 5.97
N TYR A 25 -14.72 -16.93 7.24
CA TYR A 25 -15.02 -16.07 8.38
C TYR A 25 -16.46 -15.53 8.32
N GLN A 26 -17.43 -16.44 8.26
CA GLN A 26 -18.84 -16.08 8.21
C GLN A 26 -19.24 -15.28 9.46
N ILE A 27 -20.13 -14.32 9.29
CA ILE A 27 -20.66 -13.52 10.39
C ILE A 27 -22.14 -13.83 10.53
N ARG A 28 -22.62 -14.01 11.75
CA ARG A 28 -24.04 -14.25 12.03
C ARG A 28 -24.55 -13.45 13.22
N ARG A 29 -25.86 -13.23 13.27
CA ARG A 29 -26.52 -12.65 14.43
C ARG A 29 -26.56 -13.66 15.57
N LYS A 30 -26.33 -13.22 16.79
CA LYS A 30 -26.41 -14.09 17.98
C LYS A 30 -27.84 -14.47 18.36
N ASP A 31 -28.79 -13.55 18.15
CA ASP A 31 -30.19 -13.73 18.55
C ASP A 31 -30.91 -14.82 17.79
N ASN A 32 -30.60 -15.03 16.52
CA ASN A 32 -31.36 -15.93 15.67
C ASN A 32 -30.48 -16.79 14.72
N GLY A 33 -29.16 -16.66 14.79
CA GLY A 33 -28.20 -17.40 13.96
C GLY A 33 -28.20 -17.02 12.49
N TYR A 34 -28.86 -15.91 12.09
CA TYR A 34 -28.92 -15.48 10.69
C TYR A 34 -27.54 -15.10 10.17
N ILE A 35 -27.09 -15.78 9.12
CA ILE A 35 -25.80 -15.49 8.44
C ILE A 35 -25.92 -14.20 7.62
N ILE A 36 -24.99 -13.27 7.86
CA ILE A 36 -24.97 -11.97 7.18
C ILE A 36 -24.53 -12.15 5.73
N SER A 37 -25.27 -11.52 4.82
CA SER A 37 -24.92 -11.51 3.40
C SER A 37 -23.69 -10.67 3.13
N GLU A 38 -22.85 -11.15 2.23
CA GLU A 38 -21.64 -10.50 1.74
C GLU A 38 -21.80 -10.18 0.26
N TRP A 39 -21.25 -9.05 -0.19
CA TRP A 39 -21.24 -8.69 -1.60
C TRP A 39 -19.99 -7.91 -1.98
N GLU A 40 -19.57 -8.02 -3.21
CA GLU A 40 -18.52 -7.21 -3.78
C GLU A 40 -19.06 -5.83 -4.17
N HIS A 41 -18.45 -4.77 -3.65
CA HIS A 41 -18.84 -3.41 -3.99
C HIS A 41 -18.31 -3.00 -5.36
N GLN A 42 -19.20 -2.71 -6.31
CA GLN A 42 -18.90 -2.51 -7.74
C GLN A 42 -17.79 -1.49 -8.05
N LYS A 43 -17.67 -0.41 -7.27
CA LYS A 43 -16.65 0.63 -7.52
C LYS A 43 -15.32 0.37 -6.84
N SER A 44 -15.33 -0.25 -5.67
CA SER A 44 -14.12 -0.47 -4.87
C SER A 44 -13.58 -1.89 -4.94
N ASN A 45 -14.37 -2.85 -5.40
CA ASN A 45 -14.08 -4.29 -5.45
C ASN A 45 -13.70 -4.89 -4.08
N TYR A 46 -14.11 -4.24 -2.98
CA TYR A 46 -14.00 -4.80 -1.64
C TYR A 46 -15.25 -5.59 -1.28
N ILE A 47 -15.07 -6.68 -0.55
CA ILE A 47 -16.20 -7.38 0.07
C ILE A 47 -16.76 -6.53 1.19
N GLN A 48 -18.05 -6.27 1.13
CA GLN A 48 -18.80 -5.51 2.13
C GLN A 48 -19.84 -6.37 2.84
N ILE A 49 -20.14 -5.97 4.06
CA ILE A 49 -21.20 -6.52 4.91
C ILE A 49 -22.00 -5.37 5.52
N LYS A 50 -23.22 -5.65 5.99
CA LYS A 50 -24.06 -4.69 6.68
C LYS A 50 -24.44 -5.22 8.05
N LEU A 51 -24.03 -4.51 9.13
CA LEU A 51 -24.34 -4.82 10.51
C LEU A 51 -25.16 -3.66 11.10
N ASN A 52 -26.31 -3.95 11.69
CA ASN A 52 -27.20 -2.96 12.31
C ASN A 52 -27.39 -1.67 11.50
N GLY A 53 -27.54 -1.80 10.16
CA GLY A 53 -27.75 -0.67 9.25
C GLY A 53 -26.48 0.00 8.73
N GLN A 54 -25.29 -0.28 9.30
CA GLN A 54 -23.99 0.28 8.88
C GLN A 54 -23.22 -0.64 7.94
N TYR A 55 -22.51 -0.06 7.00
CA TYR A 55 -21.68 -0.79 6.03
C TYR A 55 -20.23 -0.88 6.52
N TYR A 56 -19.67 -2.07 6.42
CA TYR A 56 -18.29 -2.37 6.77
C TYR A 56 -17.57 -3.08 5.62
N CYS A 57 -16.29 -2.78 5.42
CA CYS A 57 -15.44 -3.63 4.59
C CYS A 57 -15.04 -4.87 5.39
N LYS A 58 -15.30 -6.07 4.87
CA LYS A 58 -15.07 -7.33 5.60
C LYS A 58 -13.60 -7.49 6.04
N HIS A 59 -12.64 -7.16 5.17
CA HIS A 59 -11.21 -7.23 5.51
C HIS A 59 -10.84 -6.35 6.72
N VAL A 60 -11.49 -5.19 6.90
CA VAL A 60 -11.27 -4.33 8.07
C VAL A 60 -11.83 -4.98 9.34
N VAL A 61 -13.01 -5.57 9.25
CA VAL A 61 -13.62 -6.29 10.37
C VAL A 61 -12.75 -7.46 10.82
N ILE A 62 -12.20 -8.23 9.87
CA ILE A 62 -11.28 -9.34 10.13
C ILE A 62 -9.98 -8.85 10.78
N ALA A 63 -9.40 -7.75 10.27
CA ALA A 63 -8.19 -7.18 10.84
C ALA A 63 -8.42 -6.69 12.28
N LEU A 64 -9.54 -6.00 12.56
CA LEU A 64 -9.91 -5.58 13.91
C LEU A 64 -10.14 -6.77 14.84
N GLN A 65 -10.63 -7.89 14.32
CA GLN A 65 -10.88 -9.09 15.11
C GLN A 65 -9.59 -9.77 15.57
N TRP A 66 -8.61 -9.97 14.67
CA TRP A 66 -7.50 -10.89 14.93
C TRP A 66 -6.10 -10.33 14.68
N ILE A 67 -5.96 -9.18 14.02
CA ILE A 67 -4.63 -8.63 13.72
C ILE A 67 -4.32 -7.51 14.70
N GLU A 68 -3.29 -7.71 15.52
CA GLU A 68 -2.79 -6.67 16.42
C GLU A 68 -2.27 -5.48 15.62
N ASN A 69 -2.66 -4.28 16.02
CA ASN A 69 -2.16 -3.04 15.44
C ASN A 69 -1.08 -2.47 16.39
N ASP A 70 0.17 -2.55 15.97
CA ASP A 70 1.34 -2.11 16.72
C ASP A 70 1.50 -0.58 16.78
N ASP A 71 0.71 0.18 15.98
CA ASP A 71 0.75 1.64 15.91
C ASP A 71 -0.61 2.20 15.46
N PRO A 72 -1.66 2.12 16.33
CA PRO A 72 -3.03 2.47 15.95
C PRO A 72 -3.24 3.96 15.65
N GLU A 73 -2.35 4.84 16.11
CA GLU A 73 -2.43 6.27 15.81
C GLU A 73 -2.03 6.58 14.36
N ASN A 74 -1.07 5.85 13.80
CA ASN A 74 -0.53 6.09 12.46
C ASN A 74 -1.00 5.05 11.43
N LYS A 75 -1.11 3.78 11.84
CA LYS A 75 -1.55 2.67 10.97
C LYS A 75 -3.06 2.50 11.03
N VAL A 76 -3.77 3.33 10.31
CA VAL A 76 -5.25 3.42 10.34
C VAL A 76 -5.94 2.71 9.17
N GLU A 77 -5.18 2.14 8.23
CA GLU A 77 -5.70 1.45 7.06
C GLU A 77 -5.27 -0.01 7.02
N VAL A 78 -6.16 -0.88 6.53
CA VAL A 78 -5.87 -2.30 6.31
C VAL A 78 -5.54 -2.51 4.84
N GLU A 79 -4.42 -3.16 4.57
CA GLU A 79 -3.92 -3.46 3.25
C GLU A 79 -3.95 -4.95 2.96
N HIS A 80 -4.20 -5.31 1.68
CA HIS A 80 -4.02 -6.65 1.14
C HIS A 80 -2.60 -6.80 0.60
N ARG A 81 -1.77 -7.66 1.20
CA ARG A 81 -0.36 -7.87 0.80
C ARG A 81 -0.20 -8.26 -0.68
N ASN A 82 -1.10 -9.11 -1.17
CA ASN A 82 -1.14 -9.56 -2.57
C ASN A 82 -1.89 -8.60 -3.51
N ARG A 83 -2.47 -7.49 -3.01
CA ARG A 83 -3.27 -6.50 -3.76
C ARG A 83 -4.59 -7.03 -4.35
N ILE A 84 -5.04 -8.20 -3.94
CA ILE A 84 -6.33 -8.78 -4.33
C ILE A 84 -7.36 -8.38 -3.27
N ARG A 85 -8.25 -7.44 -3.58
CA ARG A 85 -9.19 -6.83 -2.63
C ARG A 85 -10.28 -7.77 -2.13
N THR A 86 -10.47 -8.88 -2.80
CA THR A 86 -11.42 -9.94 -2.41
C THR A 86 -10.78 -11.04 -1.56
N ASP A 87 -9.44 -11.03 -1.44
CA ASP A 87 -8.70 -12.01 -0.66
C ASP A 87 -8.46 -11.51 0.77
N TYR A 88 -9.43 -11.79 1.65
CA TYR A 88 -9.40 -11.36 3.05
C TYR A 88 -8.88 -12.43 4.02
N HIS A 89 -8.04 -13.38 3.58
CA HIS A 89 -7.32 -14.26 4.50
C HIS A 89 -6.47 -13.43 5.48
N ILE A 90 -6.44 -13.85 6.75
CA ILE A 90 -5.76 -13.11 7.82
C ILE A 90 -4.29 -12.85 7.49
N GLU A 91 -3.58 -13.85 7.00
CA GLU A 91 -2.17 -13.77 6.60
C GLU A 91 -1.90 -12.79 5.46
N ASN A 92 -2.95 -12.49 4.65
CA ASN A 92 -2.87 -11.53 3.56
C ASN A 92 -3.12 -10.09 4.00
N LEU A 93 -3.61 -9.86 5.22
CA LEU A 93 -3.95 -8.53 5.71
C LEU A 93 -2.85 -7.96 6.61
N CYS A 94 -2.69 -6.64 6.60
CA CYS A 94 -1.82 -5.94 7.55
C CYS A 94 -2.25 -4.49 7.74
N TRP A 95 -1.95 -3.94 8.93
CA TRP A 95 -2.14 -2.52 9.21
C TRP A 95 -1.06 -1.68 8.55
N LYS A 96 -1.45 -0.55 7.94
CA LYS A 96 -0.56 0.38 7.24
C LYS A 96 -0.92 1.83 7.52
N THR A 97 0.08 2.69 7.40
CA THR A 97 -0.16 4.13 7.37
C THR A 97 -0.81 4.52 6.05
N ARG A 98 -1.56 5.63 6.03
CA ARG A 98 -2.19 6.15 4.80
C ARG A 98 -1.19 6.36 3.66
N SER A 99 -0.01 6.88 3.96
CA SER A 99 1.03 7.11 2.97
C SER A 99 1.57 5.81 2.37
N LYS A 100 1.85 4.78 3.20
CA LYS A 100 2.31 3.46 2.72
C LYS A 100 1.23 2.75 1.90
N ASN A 101 -0.03 2.83 2.32
CA ASN A 101 -1.14 2.25 1.57
C ASN A 101 -1.39 2.98 0.23
N ALA A 102 -1.23 4.31 0.20
CA ALA A 102 -1.34 5.09 -1.03
C ALA A 102 -0.30 4.70 -2.10
N LEU A 103 0.91 4.34 -1.69
CA LEU A 103 1.96 3.84 -2.59
C LEU A 103 1.61 2.48 -3.21
N ASN A 104 0.77 1.70 -2.53
CA ASN A 104 0.39 0.35 -2.98
C ASN A 104 -0.90 0.32 -3.82
N ARG A 105 -1.59 1.45 -3.98
CA ARG A 105 -2.84 1.51 -4.77
C ARG A 105 -2.62 1.09 -6.22
N THR A 106 -3.30 0.02 -6.63
CA THR A 106 -3.47 -0.33 -8.04
C THR A 106 -4.38 0.72 -8.70
N GLY A 107 -3.86 1.47 -9.66
CA GLY A 107 -4.69 2.42 -10.43
C GLY A 107 -4.05 3.77 -10.71
N TRP A 108 -3.01 4.15 -9.98
CA TRP A 108 -2.11 5.20 -10.39
C TRP A 108 -0.92 4.57 -11.10
N GLY A 109 -1.14 4.18 -12.36
CA GLY A 109 -0.17 3.61 -13.28
C GLY A 109 0.55 2.39 -12.68
N GLN A 110 0.54 1.27 -13.36
CA GLN A 110 1.35 0.08 -13.09
C GLN A 110 2.85 0.41 -13.25
N TYR A 111 3.34 1.39 -12.51
CA TYR A 111 4.77 1.63 -12.44
C TYR A 111 5.28 0.79 -11.28
N LYS A 112 5.78 -0.40 -11.61
CA LYS A 112 6.75 -1.06 -10.75
C LYS A 112 7.92 -0.08 -10.68
N TYR A 113 8.06 0.62 -9.55
CA TYR A 113 9.32 1.28 -9.26
C TYR A 113 10.38 0.18 -9.21
N GLU A 114 11.43 0.37 -9.97
CA GLU A 114 12.61 -0.46 -9.91
C GLU A 114 13.40 -0.03 -8.67
N TYR A 115 13.64 -0.97 -7.76
CA TYR A 115 14.44 -0.77 -6.57
C TYR A 115 15.67 -1.66 -6.65
N VAL A 116 16.81 -1.14 -6.24
CA VAL A 116 18.07 -1.88 -6.13
C VAL A 116 18.71 -1.55 -4.78
N ASP A 117 19.40 -2.54 -4.19
CA ASP A 117 20.11 -2.36 -2.92
C ASP A 117 21.43 -1.59 -3.14
N GLU A 118 22.04 -1.75 -4.33
CA GLU A 118 23.29 -1.09 -4.72
C GLU A 118 23.12 -0.43 -6.08
N LEU A 119 23.72 0.76 -6.23
CA LEU A 119 23.75 1.46 -7.51
C LEU A 119 24.74 0.79 -8.49
N PRO A 120 24.54 0.95 -9.81
CA PRO A 120 25.56 0.65 -10.82
C PRO A 120 26.92 1.30 -10.48
N ILE A 121 28.00 0.73 -11.00
CA ILE A 121 29.32 1.34 -10.88
C ILE A 121 29.31 2.66 -11.69
N ASP A 122 30.04 3.68 -11.19
CA ASP A 122 30.22 4.98 -11.84
C ASP A 122 28.94 5.87 -11.89
N VAL A 123 28.20 5.92 -10.78
CA VAL A 123 27.13 6.91 -10.61
C VAL A 123 27.65 8.24 -10.07
N VAL A 124 27.07 9.34 -10.52
CA VAL A 124 27.38 10.69 -10.08
C VAL A 124 26.23 11.26 -9.24
N PRO A 125 26.48 11.80 -8.03
CA PRO A 125 25.43 12.43 -7.25
C PRO A 125 24.96 13.74 -7.91
N ILE A 126 23.65 13.94 -7.98
CA ILE A 126 23.03 15.20 -8.44
C ILE A 126 22.85 16.08 -7.17
N ILE A 127 23.82 16.96 -6.89
CA ILE A 127 23.79 17.82 -5.72
C ILE A 127 23.27 19.21 -6.05
N LEU A 128 23.74 19.80 -7.15
CA LEU A 128 23.39 21.16 -7.58
C LEU A 128 23.12 21.20 -9.08
N TYR A 129 21.99 21.76 -9.47
CA TYR A 129 21.64 21.96 -10.89
C TYR A 129 20.86 23.25 -11.06
N LYS A 130 21.37 24.18 -11.85
CA LYS A 130 20.76 25.50 -12.14
C LYS A 130 20.41 26.30 -10.87
N GLY A 131 21.23 26.19 -9.82
CA GLY A 131 21.00 26.85 -8.55
C GLY A 131 19.99 26.18 -7.62
N TRP A 132 19.51 24.98 -7.99
CA TRP A 132 18.67 24.15 -7.12
C TRP A 132 19.52 23.06 -6.48
N GLU A 133 19.43 22.91 -5.18
CA GLU A 133 20.15 21.92 -4.40
C GLU A 133 19.28 20.67 -4.20
N PHE A 134 19.88 19.50 -4.40
CA PHE A 134 19.22 18.20 -4.31
C PHE A 134 19.97 17.29 -3.35
N GLU A 135 19.22 16.38 -2.69
CA GLU A 135 19.78 15.38 -1.80
C GLU A 135 19.24 13.99 -2.16
N GLY A 136 20.12 12.98 -2.12
CA GLY A 136 19.78 11.59 -2.36
C GLY A 136 19.50 11.20 -3.82
N TYR A 137 19.81 12.08 -4.79
CA TYR A 137 19.66 11.75 -6.22
C TYR A 137 21.00 11.45 -6.86
N PHE A 138 20.98 10.49 -7.80
CA PHE A 138 22.16 10.02 -8.52
C PHE A 138 21.84 9.83 -10.00
N MET A 139 22.83 9.95 -10.88
CA MET A 139 22.72 9.64 -12.30
C MET A 139 23.80 8.64 -12.69
N ASP A 140 23.42 7.59 -13.42
CA ASP A 140 24.37 6.62 -13.98
C ASP A 140 24.82 7.01 -15.39
N GLN A 141 25.77 6.24 -15.95
CA GLN A 141 26.35 6.49 -17.29
C GLN A 141 25.33 6.35 -18.41
N ASP A 142 24.25 5.61 -18.22
CA ASP A 142 23.12 5.47 -19.15
C ASP A 142 22.17 6.68 -19.07
N GLY A 143 22.39 7.57 -18.11
CA GLY A 143 21.58 8.76 -17.84
C GLY A 143 20.24 8.44 -17.17
N GLU A 144 20.15 7.31 -16.52
CA GLU A 144 19.06 6.98 -15.62
C GLU A 144 19.25 7.71 -14.29
N VAL A 145 18.16 8.08 -13.66
CA VAL A 145 18.20 8.82 -12.39
C VAL A 145 17.65 7.95 -11.27
N TRP A 146 18.35 7.94 -10.16
CA TRP A 146 18.06 7.13 -8.98
C TRP A 146 17.86 8.05 -7.77
N PHE A 147 17.06 7.59 -6.81
CA PHE A 147 16.81 8.28 -5.54
C PHE A 147 16.97 7.32 -4.38
N TYR A 148 17.81 7.67 -3.41
CA TYR A 148 17.98 6.93 -2.17
C TYR A 148 16.88 7.32 -1.17
N ASN A 149 16.11 6.36 -0.67
CA ASN A 149 14.98 6.59 0.23
C ASN A 149 15.31 6.31 1.72
N GLY A 150 16.59 6.09 2.03
CA GLY A 150 17.07 5.71 3.36
C GLY A 150 17.29 4.21 3.54
N GLU A 151 16.76 3.36 2.63
CA GLU A 151 16.89 1.90 2.66
C GLU A 151 17.43 1.36 1.33
N GLN A 152 16.86 1.79 0.21
CA GLN A 152 17.15 1.31 -1.14
C GLN A 152 17.18 2.45 -2.14
N TYR A 153 17.76 2.21 -3.31
CA TYR A 153 17.73 3.13 -4.44
C TYR A 153 16.54 2.84 -5.33
N ARG A 154 15.77 3.87 -5.63
CA ARG A 154 14.60 3.80 -6.50
C ARG A 154 14.89 4.49 -7.83
N LYS A 155 14.67 3.81 -8.95
CA LYS A 155 14.76 4.42 -10.27
C LYS A 155 13.69 5.49 -10.46
N ILE A 156 14.09 6.68 -10.85
CA ILE A 156 13.19 7.80 -11.17
C ILE A 156 12.73 7.70 -12.62
N ARG A 157 11.43 7.75 -12.79
CA ARG A 157 10.85 7.68 -14.12
C ARG A 157 11.21 8.89 -14.98
N ILE A 158 11.72 8.62 -16.18
CA ILE A 158 11.82 9.61 -17.25
C ILE A 158 10.48 9.67 -18.00
N SER A 159 9.91 10.85 -18.17
CA SER A 159 8.67 11.05 -18.91
C SER A 159 8.87 10.85 -20.42
N LYS A 160 7.77 10.71 -21.18
CA LYS A 160 7.81 10.65 -22.66
C LYS A 160 8.45 11.90 -23.29
N GLU A 161 8.49 13.01 -22.54
CA GLU A 161 9.11 14.27 -22.95
C GLU A 161 10.60 14.36 -22.56
N ASN A 162 11.22 13.24 -22.15
CA ASN A 162 12.60 13.19 -21.65
C ASN A 162 12.86 14.13 -20.46
N LYS A 163 11.95 14.13 -19.49
CA LYS A 163 12.07 14.91 -18.26
C LYS A 163 11.93 14.04 -17.04
N VAL A 164 12.62 14.41 -15.95
CA VAL A 164 12.48 13.85 -14.60
C VAL A 164 11.90 14.88 -13.67
N LYS A 165 11.21 14.40 -12.62
CA LYS A 165 10.69 15.22 -11.54
C LYS A 165 11.53 14.98 -10.30
N LEU A 166 12.28 15.99 -9.86
CA LEU A 166 13.13 15.96 -8.67
C LEU A 166 12.66 17.02 -7.66
N TRP A 167 12.72 16.68 -6.38
CA TRP A 167 12.45 17.61 -5.29
C TRP A 167 13.76 18.19 -4.78
N ASP A 168 13.85 19.51 -4.65
CA ASP A 168 15.01 20.15 -4.02
C ASP A 168 14.93 20.07 -2.47
N ILE A 169 15.99 20.48 -1.80
CA ILE A 169 16.08 20.48 -0.32
C ILE A 169 15.02 21.36 0.34
N ASN A 170 14.40 22.30 -0.38
CA ASN A 170 13.32 23.15 0.08
C ASN A 170 11.93 22.56 -0.21
N HIS A 171 11.86 21.27 -0.56
CA HIS A 171 10.63 20.56 -0.94
C HIS A 171 9.88 21.17 -2.13
N LYS A 172 10.60 21.82 -3.07
CA LYS A 172 10.04 22.32 -4.32
C LYS A 172 10.29 21.33 -5.45
N LEU A 173 9.25 21.02 -6.23
CA LEU A 173 9.31 20.09 -7.35
C LEU A 173 9.82 20.77 -8.61
N HIS A 174 10.86 20.22 -9.23
CA HIS A 174 11.44 20.66 -10.50
C HIS A 174 11.21 19.62 -11.59
N ASN A 175 10.83 20.10 -12.77
CA ASN A 175 10.67 19.28 -13.98
C ASN A 175 11.86 19.51 -14.90
N ILE A 176 12.84 18.59 -14.87
CA ILE A 176 14.17 18.80 -15.45
C ILE A 176 14.37 17.92 -16.69
N GLY A 177 14.85 18.49 -17.78
CA GLY A 177 15.18 17.75 -19.01
C GLY A 177 16.43 16.88 -18.82
N ILE A 178 16.35 15.60 -19.15
CA ILE A 178 17.45 14.63 -19.04
C ILE A 178 18.69 15.07 -19.82
N ARG A 179 18.53 15.64 -21.02
CA ARG A 179 19.65 16.15 -21.81
C ARG A 179 20.49 17.21 -21.08
N GLY A 180 19.84 18.03 -20.24
CA GLY A 180 20.52 19.04 -19.43
C GLY A 180 21.32 18.40 -18.30
N LEU A 181 20.74 17.44 -17.60
CA LEU A 181 21.45 16.69 -16.56
C LEU A 181 22.64 15.91 -17.12
N ARG A 182 22.45 15.17 -18.20
CA ARG A 182 23.54 14.41 -18.85
C ARG A 182 24.73 15.30 -19.23
N ARG A 183 24.49 16.50 -19.76
CA ARG A 183 25.58 17.42 -20.14
C ARG A 183 26.38 17.89 -18.95
N GLU A 184 25.78 17.96 -17.76
CA GLU A 184 26.41 18.51 -16.56
C GLU A 184 27.05 17.42 -15.70
N PHE A 185 26.52 16.21 -15.70
CA PHE A 185 26.92 15.14 -14.79
C PHE A 185 27.59 13.93 -15.46
N ILE A 186 27.47 13.78 -16.78
CA ILE A 186 28.13 12.76 -17.61
C ILE A 186 28.90 13.43 -18.75
#